data_88ae0c091c1ba590d3fead569ae4c80b
#
_entry.id   88ae0c091c1ba590d3fead569ae4c80b
#
_cell.length_a   1.000
_cell.length_b   1.000
_cell.length_c   1.000
_cell.angle_alpha   90.00
_cell.angle_beta   90.00
_cell.angle_gamma   90.00
#
_symmetry.space_group_name_H-M   'P 1'
#
loop_
_entity.id
_entity.type
_entity.pdbx_description
1 polymer ?
#
loop_
_entity_poly.entity_id
_entity_poly.type
_entity_poly.pdbx_seq_one_letter_code
_entity_poly.pdbx_strand_id
1 'polypeptide(L)' 'MVKVYTTPTCAYCHALMDWLDDMGVEYEEMDATKYPEITTVPVTEISGKRIVGFDRPAIKRALKN' A
#
# COMPACT_ATOMS: atom_id res chain seq x y z
N MET A 1 5.67 -8.08 6.96
CA MET A 1 6.27 -7.16 5.99
C MET A 1 5.17 -6.43 5.24
N VAL A 2 5.37 -5.15 4.97
CA VAL A 2 4.38 -4.32 4.28
C VAL A 2 4.81 -4.15 2.83
N LYS A 3 3.89 -4.41 1.90
CA LYS A 3 4.11 -4.19 0.48
C LYS A 3 3.07 -3.21 -0.04
N VAL A 4 3.50 -2.27 -0.88
CA VAL A 4 2.61 -1.29 -1.49
C VAL A 4 2.69 -1.45 -3.00
N TYR A 5 1.56 -1.80 -3.61
CA TYR A 5 1.47 -1.95 -5.06
C TYR A 5 1.07 -0.62 -5.68
N THR A 6 1.90 -0.12 -6.57
CA THR A 6 1.75 1.22 -7.12
C THR A 6 1.89 1.23 -8.63
N THR A 7 1.51 2.35 -9.25
CA THR A 7 1.85 2.64 -10.64
C THR A 7 2.55 3.98 -10.71
N PRO A 8 3.33 4.25 -11.78
CA PRO A 8 4.12 5.49 -11.86
C PRO A 8 3.31 6.78 -11.82
N THR A 9 2.04 6.73 -12.22
CA THR A 9 1.20 7.92 -12.34
C THR A 9 0.15 8.03 -11.24
N CYS A 10 0.28 7.26 -10.18
CA CYS A 10 -0.72 7.20 -9.12
C CYS A 10 -0.43 8.22 -8.01
N ALA A 11 -1.21 9.28 -7.94
CA ALA A 11 -1.05 10.31 -6.91
C ALA A 11 -1.37 9.76 -5.51
N TYR A 12 -2.40 8.95 -5.40
CA TYR A 12 -2.77 8.36 -4.10
C TYR A 12 -1.71 7.36 -3.60
N CYS A 13 -1.00 6.71 -4.52
CA CYS A 13 0.09 5.82 -4.13
C CYS A 13 1.21 6.61 -3.46
N HIS A 14 1.56 7.76 -4.03
CA HIS A 14 2.58 8.64 -3.44
C HIS A 14 2.13 9.16 -2.07
N ALA A 15 0.87 9.57 -1.95
CA ALA A 15 0.34 10.04 -0.67
C ALA A 15 0.39 8.95 0.39
N LEU A 16 0.06 7.72 0.02
CA LEU A 16 0.12 6.59 0.92
C LEU A 16 1.55 6.31 1.38
N MET A 17 2.49 6.31 0.45
CA MET A 17 3.89 6.05 0.80
C MET A 17 4.44 7.15 1.70
N ASP A 18 4.13 8.42 1.43
CA ASP A 18 4.54 9.52 2.29
C ASP A 18 3.98 9.38 3.70
N TRP A 19 2.72 8.96 3.80
CA TRP A 19 2.08 8.75 5.09
C TRP A 19 2.74 7.60 5.87
N LEU A 20 3.10 6.51 5.18
CA LEU A 20 3.82 5.41 5.82
C LEU A 20 5.21 5.84 6.28
N ASP A 21 5.90 6.66 5.48
CA ASP A 21 7.19 7.21 5.87
C ASP A 21 7.07 8.07 7.12
N ASP A 22 6.03 8.91 7.20
CA ASP A 22 5.79 9.76 8.36
C ASP A 22 5.55 8.95 9.63
N MET A 23 4.97 7.77 9.50
CA MET A 23 4.72 6.88 10.64
C MET A 23 5.92 6.00 10.98
N GLY A 24 7.01 6.09 10.22
CA GLY A 24 8.17 5.25 10.43
C GLY A 24 7.96 3.80 10.03
N VAL A 25 7.01 3.53 9.15
CA VAL A 25 6.71 2.16 8.70
C VAL A 25 7.58 1.83 7.50
N GLU A 26 8.31 0.73 7.59
CA GLU A 26 9.07 0.22 6.45
C GLU A 26 8.14 -0.56 5.53
N TYR A 27 8.30 -0.35 4.22
CA TYR A 27 7.50 -1.03 3.22
C TYR A 27 8.32 -1.27 1.96
N GLU A 28 7.85 -2.20 1.14
CA GLU A 28 8.44 -2.47 -0.16
C GLU A 28 7.47 -1.99 -1.24
N GLU A 29 7.97 -1.18 -2.17
CA GLU A 29 7.16 -0.71 -3.29
C GLU A 29 7.18 -1.76 -4.41
N MET A 30 5.99 -2.18 -4.83
CA MET A 30 5.82 -3.19 -5.87
C MET A 30 5.17 -2.55 -7.09
N ASP A 31 5.58 -2.99 -8.26
CA ASP A 31 5.01 -2.51 -9.53
C ASP A 31 3.71 -3.27 -9.81
N ALA A 32 2.58 -2.58 -9.65
CA ALA A 32 1.28 -3.20 -9.82
C ALA A 32 1.02 -3.66 -11.26
N THR A 33 1.74 -3.10 -12.24
CA THR A 33 1.55 -3.50 -13.62
C THR A 33 2.02 -4.93 -13.88
N LYS A 34 2.84 -5.48 -13.00
CA LYS A 34 3.30 -6.87 -13.11
C LYS A 34 2.35 -7.87 -12.45
N TYR A 35 1.27 -7.39 -11.85
CA TYR A 35 0.31 -8.23 -11.14
C TYR A 35 -1.07 -8.02 -11.73
N PRO A 36 -1.47 -8.86 -12.72
CA PRO A 36 -2.75 -8.66 -13.44
C PRO A 36 -3.99 -8.71 -12.53
N GLU A 37 -3.88 -9.38 -11.41
CA GLU A 37 -4.99 -9.46 -10.46
C GLU A 37 -5.26 -8.13 -9.74
N ILE A 38 -4.27 -7.20 -9.75
CA ILE A 38 -4.42 -5.89 -9.11
C ILE A 38 -4.95 -4.92 -10.15
N THR A 39 -6.22 -4.54 -10.03
CA THR A 39 -6.89 -3.66 -10.97
C THR A 39 -7.08 -2.24 -10.44
N THR A 40 -6.85 -2.03 -9.15
CA THR A 40 -6.99 -0.73 -8.49
C THR A 40 -5.76 -0.48 -7.64
N VAL A 41 -5.18 0.71 -7.74
CA VAL A 41 -4.05 1.12 -6.92
C VAL A 41 -4.42 2.34 -6.09
N PRO A 42 -3.78 2.55 -4.94
CA PRO A 42 -2.79 1.70 -4.29
C PRO A 42 -3.42 0.46 -3.63
N VAL A 43 -2.63 -0.61 -3.52
CA VAL A 43 -3.00 -1.76 -2.71
C VAL A 43 -1.88 -1.97 -1.70
N THR A 44 -2.24 -2.10 -0.43
CA THR A 44 -1.29 -2.36 0.65
C THR A 44 -1.47 -3.79 1.13
N GLU A 45 -0.39 -4.56 1.13
CA GLU A 45 -0.43 -5.93 1.64
C GLU A 45 0.31 -6.01 2.96
N ILE A 46 -0.40 -6.45 4.00
CA ILE A 46 0.15 -6.57 5.36
C ILE A 46 -0.20 -7.96 5.87
N SER A 47 0.81 -8.78 6.14
CA SER A 47 0.64 -10.14 6.68
C SER A 47 -0.36 -10.96 5.85
N GLY A 48 -0.27 -10.86 4.53
CA GLY A 48 -1.14 -11.61 3.64
C GLY A 48 -2.51 -10.99 3.36
N LYS A 49 -2.83 -9.88 4.02
CA LYS A 49 -4.09 -9.15 3.78
C LYS A 49 -3.87 -8.02 2.83
N ARG A 50 -4.73 -7.89 1.84
CA ARG A 50 -4.67 -6.78 0.88
C ARG A 50 -5.73 -5.75 1.20
N ILE A 51 -5.30 -4.48 1.31
CA ILE A 51 -6.18 -3.35 1.57
C ILE A 51 -6.16 -2.48 0.33
N VAL A 52 -7.32 -2.31 -0.29
CA VAL A 52 -7.46 -1.55 -1.54
C VAL A 52 -7.71 -0.09 -1.20
N GLY A 53 -6.97 0.79 -1.86
CA GLY A 53 -7.15 2.23 -1.72
C GLY A 53 -6.38 2.81 -0.55
N PHE A 54 -6.52 4.14 -0.39
CA PHE A 54 -5.85 4.85 0.69
C PHE A 54 -6.75 4.85 1.93
N ASP A 55 -6.89 3.68 2.54
CA ASP A 55 -7.74 3.46 3.71
C ASP A 55 -6.88 3.44 4.97
N ARG A 56 -6.62 4.63 5.52
CA ARG A 56 -5.75 4.77 6.68
C ARG A 56 -6.21 3.99 7.91
N PRO A 57 -7.50 4.01 8.28
CA PRO A 57 -7.94 3.23 9.44
C PRO A 57 -7.71 1.73 9.28
N ALA A 58 -7.99 1.19 8.09
CA ALA A 58 -7.80 -0.23 7.84
C ALA A 58 -6.32 -0.61 7.88
N ILE A 59 -5.46 0.25 7.31
CA ILE A 59 -4.02 0.01 7.30
C ILE A 59 -3.47 0.05 8.73
N LYS A 60 -3.88 1.05 9.52
CA LYS A 60 -3.45 1.15 10.91
C LYS A 60 -3.87 -0.08 11.72
N ARG A 61 -5.08 -0.57 11.48
CA ARG A 61 -5.58 -1.75 12.17
C ARG A 61 -4.76 -2.98 11.82
N ALA A 62 -4.42 -3.14 10.54
CA ALA A 62 -3.61 -4.26 10.08
C ALA A 62 -2.18 -4.20 10.63
N LEU A 63 -1.63 -2.99 10.79
CA LEU A 63 -0.28 -2.81 11.33
C LEU A 63 -0.19 -3.19 12.80
N LYS A 64 -1.29 -3.11 13.54
CA LYS A 64 -1.32 -3.45 14.95
C LYS A 64 -1.40 -4.94 15.23
N ASN A 65 -1.74 -5.73 14.25
CA ASN A 65 -1.89 -7.18 14.43
C ASN A 65 -0.59 -7.93 14.15
#